data_9bfd538a42fcce6f37ea2d2cf8da8ecf
#
_entry.id   9bfd538a42fcce6f37ea2d2cf8da8ecf
#
_cell.length_a   1.000
_cell.length_b   1.000
_cell.length_c   1.000
_cell.angle_alpha   90.00
_cell.angle_beta   90.00
_cell.angle_gamma   90.00
#
_symmetry.space_group_name_H-M   'P 1'
#
loop_
_entity.id
_entity.type
_entity.pdbx_description
1 polymer ?
#
loop_
_entity_poly.entity_id
_entity_poly.type
_entity_poly.pdbx_seq_one_letter_code
_entity_poly.pdbx_strand_id
1 'polypeptide(L)'
;MKKNYRKIVLSAVFLATALSACGNAKKAETTAVSSEKSTEAASEKAQETEKAGETEKAGEKEAADLSSVKEETVYVSADYVKALLDSGKDVKVLEAAWGPVDADEDYNKAHIPGAFHVNTDDIEEEKTWNFRSPEEIEKLLKKYGITKDTVVVTYGNTPENTADDRLAAVLLWAGVEDVKNLSGGIDAWVKAGFETEKQVNDPVATKEDFGVKIPAHPEYVLSIDEVKEKIKDDAKFKLVSIRSKDEFLGKTSGYSYIDRAGEPLGAVWGHDTDDGSYNNADGTVVDLA
;
A
#
# COMPACT_ATOMS: atom_id res chain seq x y z
N MET A 1 -1.82 20.08 -16.34
CA MET A 1 -2.08 18.96 -17.25
C MET A 1 -3.19 18.01 -16.76
N LYS A 2 -3.75 18.19 -15.57
CA LYS A 2 -4.84 17.34 -15.00
C LYS A 2 -6.17 17.33 -15.80
N LYS A 3 -6.38 18.21 -16.77
CA LYS A 3 -7.68 18.31 -17.49
C LYS A 3 -7.86 17.34 -18.66
N ASN A 4 -6.85 16.65 -19.12
CA ASN A 4 -6.95 15.80 -20.31
C ASN A 4 -7.07 14.30 -20.04
N TYR A 5 -6.70 13.81 -18.86
CA TYR A 5 -6.79 12.38 -18.53
C TYR A 5 -8.23 11.89 -18.28
N ARG A 6 -9.09 12.74 -17.72
CA ARG A 6 -10.51 12.38 -17.51
C ARG A 6 -11.33 12.18 -18.80
N LYS A 7 -10.83 12.64 -19.95
CA LYS A 7 -11.56 12.49 -21.22
C LYS A 7 -11.22 11.21 -22.00
N ILE A 8 -10.13 10.55 -21.68
CA ILE A 8 -9.67 9.36 -22.42
C ILE A 8 -10.26 8.07 -21.83
N VAL A 9 -10.48 8.01 -20.52
CA VAL A 9 -11.05 6.81 -19.87
C VAL A 9 -12.55 6.66 -20.09
N LEU A 10 -13.29 7.73 -20.38
CA LEU A 10 -14.75 7.65 -20.64
C LEU A 10 -15.13 7.27 -22.07
N SER A 11 -14.18 7.17 -22.99
CA SER A 11 -14.47 6.85 -24.41
C SER A 11 -14.30 5.37 -24.78
N ALA A 12 -13.84 4.52 -23.86
CA ALA A 12 -13.59 3.10 -24.14
C ALA A 12 -14.69 2.14 -23.65
N VAL A 13 -15.74 2.61 -22.96
CA VAL A 13 -16.78 1.74 -22.38
C VAL A 13 -18.10 1.72 -23.18
N PHE A 14 -18.22 2.46 -24.29
CA PHE A 14 -19.48 2.56 -25.05
C PHE A 14 -19.48 1.93 -26.45
N LEU A 15 -18.75 0.85 -26.68
CA LEU A 15 -18.81 0.19 -28.00
C LEU A 15 -18.86 -1.35 -27.92
N ALA A 16 -19.75 -1.92 -27.12
CA ALA A 16 -20.02 -3.35 -27.17
C ALA A 16 -21.44 -3.72 -26.70
N THR A 17 -22.49 -3.05 -27.21
CA THR A 17 -23.86 -3.61 -27.19
C THR A 17 -24.70 -3.08 -28.36
N ALA A 18 -24.51 -3.63 -29.51
CA ALA A 18 -25.52 -3.64 -30.55
C ALA A 18 -25.16 -4.72 -31.58
N LEU A 19 -25.81 -5.87 -31.46
CA LEU A 19 -26.21 -6.73 -32.58
C LEU A 19 -26.61 -8.11 -32.06
N SER A 20 -27.90 -8.32 -31.85
CA SER A 20 -28.67 -9.43 -32.41
C SER A 20 -30.09 -9.38 -31.93
N ALA A 21 -30.92 -8.79 -32.75
CA ALA A 21 -32.34 -9.04 -32.79
C ALA A 21 -32.59 -9.96 -33.98
N CYS A 22 -33.25 -11.09 -33.74
CA CYS A 22 -34.25 -11.68 -34.64
C CYS A 22 -34.66 -13.05 -34.12
N GLY A 23 -35.93 -13.18 -33.79
CA GLY A 23 -36.69 -14.26 -34.32
C GLY A 23 -37.49 -15.10 -33.32
N ASN A 24 -38.68 -14.68 -33.14
CA ASN A 24 -39.93 -15.47 -33.25
C ASN A 24 -40.65 -15.94 -31.99
N ALA A 25 -41.89 -15.49 -32.00
CA ALA A 25 -42.95 -15.73 -31.06
C ALA A 25 -43.43 -17.20 -31.01
N LYS A 26 -43.93 -17.60 -29.82
CA LYS A 26 -45.26 -18.26 -29.72
C LYS A 26 -45.75 -18.24 -28.26
N LYS A 27 -46.98 -17.89 -28.17
CA LYS A 27 -48.03 -17.68 -27.20
C LYS A 27 -48.46 -18.98 -26.50
N ALA A 28 -48.86 -18.87 -25.23
CA ALA A 28 -50.04 -19.40 -24.54
C ALA A 28 -49.74 -19.41 -23.03
N GLU A 29 -50.41 -18.59 -22.29
CA GLU A 29 -51.75 -18.65 -21.64
C GLU A 29 -51.79 -19.49 -20.37
N THR A 30 -52.00 -18.76 -19.25
CA THR A 30 -52.99 -18.93 -18.19
C THR A 30 -52.94 -20.16 -17.29
N THR A 31 -52.75 -20.02 -16.00
CA THR A 31 -53.85 -20.04 -15.02
C THR A 31 -53.36 -19.78 -13.60
N ALA A 32 -54.08 -18.91 -12.91
CA ALA A 32 -54.03 -18.66 -11.47
C ALA A 32 -54.95 -19.64 -10.71
N VAL A 33 -54.67 -19.93 -9.46
CA VAL A 33 -55.55 -20.23 -8.31
C VAL A 33 -54.68 -20.26 -7.05
N SER A 34 -54.72 -19.37 -6.10
CA SER A 34 -55.65 -19.07 -5.02
C SER A 34 -55.74 -20.13 -3.88
N SER A 35 -55.57 -19.61 -2.72
CA SER A 35 -56.21 -19.79 -1.41
C SER A 35 -55.31 -20.46 -0.35
N GLU A 36 -55.09 -19.71 0.69
CA GLU A 36 -55.76 -19.52 2.01
C GLU A 36 -55.28 -20.54 3.06
N LYS A 37 -54.68 -20.02 4.11
CA LYS A 37 -55.15 -19.71 5.48
C LYS A 37 -55.16 -20.88 6.48
N SER A 38 -54.51 -20.72 7.58
CA SER A 38 -54.97 -20.69 8.98
C SER A 38 -53.76 -20.86 9.93
N THR A 39 -53.47 -19.87 10.77
CA THR A 39 -53.78 -19.60 12.19
C THR A 39 -53.76 -20.80 13.12
N GLU A 40 -52.90 -20.71 14.17
CA GLU A 40 -53.19 -20.67 15.63
C GLU A 40 -51.88 -20.84 16.41
N ALA A 41 -51.51 -19.98 17.20
CA ALA A 41 -51.50 -19.44 18.52
C ALA A 41 -51.47 -20.46 19.68
N ALA A 42 -50.47 -20.31 20.57
CA ALA A 42 -50.49 -20.42 22.06
C ALA A 42 -49.04 -20.27 22.55
N SER A 43 -48.62 -19.21 23.19
CA SER A 43 -48.81 -18.81 24.60
C SER A 43 -48.18 -19.71 25.65
N GLU A 44 -47.33 -19.08 26.39
CA GLU A 44 -46.90 -19.19 27.81
C GLU A 44 -45.44 -19.56 27.98
N LYS A 45 -44.59 -18.96 28.79
CA LYS A 45 -44.71 -18.13 29.99
C LYS A 45 -43.30 -17.55 30.27
N ALA A 46 -43.29 -16.35 30.77
CA ALA A 46 -42.14 -15.68 31.35
C ALA A 46 -41.59 -16.41 32.58
N GLN A 47 -40.27 -16.43 32.71
CA GLN A 47 -39.61 -16.47 34.02
C GLN A 47 -38.37 -15.59 33.99
N GLU A 48 -38.54 -14.48 34.67
CA GLU A 48 -37.56 -13.49 35.08
C GLU A 48 -36.60 -14.14 36.07
N THR A 49 -35.30 -14.07 35.81
CA THR A 49 -34.26 -14.18 36.82
C THR A 49 -33.20 -13.15 36.52
N GLU A 50 -33.26 -12.09 37.32
CA GLU A 50 -32.13 -11.18 37.55
C GLU A 50 -30.90 -12.00 37.92
N LYS A 51 -29.78 -11.74 37.22
CA LYS A 51 -28.47 -12.01 37.76
C LYS A 51 -27.54 -10.84 37.40
N ALA A 52 -27.05 -10.30 38.48
CA ALA A 52 -26.17 -9.17 38.66
C ALA A 52 -25.01 -9.09 37.66
N GLY A 53 -24.63 -7.81 37.39
CA GLY A 53 -23.52 -7.43 36.58
C GLY A 53 -22.21 -8.08 37.00
N GLU A 54 -21.56 -8.64 36.02
CA GLU A 54 -20.13 -8.89 36.04
C GLU A 54 -19.54 -7.98 34.96
N THR A 55 -18.88 -6.93 35.43
CA THR A 55 -18.01 -6.07 34.63
C THR A 55 -16.89 -7.00 34.18
N GLU A 56 -16.93 -7.45 32.92
CA GLU A 56 -15.75 -8.03 32.29
C GLU A 56 -14.68 -6.93 32.26
N LYS A 57 -13.68 -7.09 33.10
CA LYS A 57 -12.38 -6.48 32.92
C LYS A 57 -11.90 -6.87 31.54
N ALA A 58 -11.70 -5.85 30.68
CA ALA A 58 -10.92 -6.02 29.48
C ALA A 58 -9.62 -6.71 29.89
N GLY A 59 -9.46 -7.97 29.48
CA GLY A 59 -8.22 -8.71 29.70
C GLY A 59 -7.13 -7.97 28.98
N GLU A 60 -6.12 -7.56 29.72
CA GLU A 60 -4.84 -7.14 29.18
C GLU A 60 -4.40 -8.26 28.23
N LYS A 61 -4.43 -8.03 26.92
CA LYS A 61 -3.84 -8.94 25.94
C LYS A 61 -2.37 -9.01 26.28
N GLU A 62 -1.91 -10.20 26.63
CA GLU A 62 -0.49 -10.46 26.84
C GLU A 62 0.25 -10.12 25.54
N ALA A 63 1.22 -9.22 25.62
CA ALA A 63 1.96 -8.77 24.43
C ALA A 63 2.64 -9.97 23.75
N ALA A 64 2.55 -10.07 22.43
CA ALA A 64 3.17 -11.16 21.70
C ALA A 64 4.70 -11.14 21.89
N ASP A 65 5.28 -12.29 22.11
CA ASP A 65 6.72 -12.45 22.26
C ASP A 65 7.39 -12.46 20.87
N LEU A 66 7.90 -11.30 20.46
CA LEU A 66 8.65 -11.14 19.21
C LEU A 66 9.89 -12.02 19.12
N SER A 67 10.44 -12.48 20.25
CA SER A 67 11.62 -13.37 20.25
C SER A 67 11.34 -14.75 19.66
N SER A 68 10.08 -15.12 19.53
CA SER A 68 9.63 -16.37 18.91
C SER A 68 9.55 -16.29 17.37
N VAL A 69 9.60 -15.09 16.80
CA VAL A 69 9.55 -14.86 15.35
C VAL A 69 10.95 -14.58 14.83
N LYS A 70 11.32 -15.17 13.67
CA LYS A 70 12.60 -14.86 13.02
C LYS A 70 12.70 -13.36 12.82
N GLU A 71 13.82 -12.76 13.22
CA GLU A 71 14.09 -11.35 12.97
C GLU A 71 14.19 -11.09 11.46
N GLU A 72 13.42 -10.15 10.99
CA GLU A 72 13.40 -9.68 9.60
C GLU A 72 13.69 -8.17 9.60
N THR A 73 14.52 -7.70 8.65
CA THR A 73 15.11 -6.37 8.78
C THR A 73 14.43 -5.30 7.95
N VAL A 74 14.21 -5.52 6.67
CA VAL A 74 13.64 -4.53 5.73
C VAL A 74 12.31 -5.03 5.20
N TYR A 75 12.35 -6.04 4.32
CA TYR A 75 11.15 -6.72 3.88
C TYR A 75 10.76 -7.78 4.89
N VAL A 76 9.51 -7.73 5.32
CA VAL A 76 9.02 -8.58 6.42
C VAL A 76 7.80 -9.39 5.98
N SER A 77 7.62 -10.55 6.58
CA SER A 77 6.44 -11.39 6.35
C SER A 77 5.19 -10.84 7.07
N ALA A 78 4.02 -11.28 6.61
CA ALA A 78 2.76 -10.95 7.28
C ALA A 78 2.72 -11.45 8.74
N ASP A 79 3.33 -12.60 9.03
CA ASP A 79 3.44 -13.14 10.40
C ASP A 79 4.28 -12.22 11.29
N TYR A 80 5.39 -11.68 10.74
CA TYR A 80 6.21 -10.72 11.47
C TYR A 80 5.44 -9.42 11.78
N VAL A 81 4.74 -8.85 10.77
CA VAL A 81 3.92 -7.65 10.98
C VAL A 81 2.84 -7.92 12.03
N LYS A 82 2.17 -9.08 11.97
CA LYS A 82 1.14 -9.44 12.95
C LYS A 82 1.72 -9.51 14.36
N ALA A 83 2.86 -10.17 14.54
CA ALA A 83 3.54 -10.26 15.84
C ALA A 83 3.98 -8.86 16.32
N LEU A 84 4.44 -8.01 15.42
CA LEU A 84 4.83 -6.63 15.73
C LEU A 84 3.64 -5.80 16.22
N LEU A 85 2.48 -5.90 15.57
CA LEU A 85 1.24 -5.23 16.00
C LEU A 85 0.72 -5.76 17.35
N ASP A 86 0.87 -7.06 17.62
CA ASP A 86 0.45 -7.69 18.87
C ASP A 86 1.45 -7.45 20.02
N SER A 87 2.65 -6.93 19.74
CA SER A 87 3.71 -6.75 20.76
C SER A 87 3.46 -5.61 21.75
N GLY A 88 2.46 -4.76 21.49
CA GLY A 88 2.19 -3.56 22.28
C GLY A 88 3.13 -2.38 22.02
N LYS A 89 4.05 -2.48 21.04
CA LYS A 89 4.85 -1.35 20.57
C LYS A 89 3.97 -0.33 19.85
N ASP A 90 4.40 0.93 19.81
CA ASP A 90 3.78 1.94 18.96
C ASP A 90 4.22 1.72 17.51
N VAL A 91 3.38 1.04 16.73
CA VAL A 91 3.61 0.73 15.32
C VAL A 91 2.66 1.54 14.47
N LYS A 92 3.15 2.23 13.48
CA LYS A 92 2.34 2.89 12.46
C LYS A 92 2.36 2.03 11.19
N VAL A 93 1.19 1.67 10.71
CA VAL A 93 1.04 0.95 9.44
C VAL A 93 0.56 1.93 8.38
N LEU A 94 1.28 2.01 7.28
CA LEU A 94 1.00 2.93 6.19
C LEU A 94 0.78 2.14 4.90
N GLU A 95 -0.40 2.24 4.36
CA GLU A 95 -0.65 1.85 2.99
C GLU A 95 -0.24 3.00 2.07
N ALA A 96 0.41 2.70 0.96
CA ALA A 96 0.82 3.71 0.00
C ALA A 96 0.28 3.42 -1.39
N ALA A 97 -0.43 4.40 -1.94
CA ALA A 97 -0.90 4.36 -3.32
C ALA A 97 -1.00 5.78 -3.91
N TRP A 98 -1.23 5.85 -5.20
CA TRP A 98 -1.38 7.13 -5.88
C TRP A 98 -2.84 7.60 -5.85
N GLY A 99 -3.05 8.80 -5.34
CA GLY A 99 -4.35 9.45 -5.25
C GLY A 99 -4.85 9.58 -3.81
N PRO A 100 -5.94 10.34 -3.60
CA PRO A 100 -6.52 10.52 -2.28
C PRO A 100 -7.28 9.27 -1.82
N VAL A 101 -7.40 9.09 -0.51
CA VAL A 101 -8.02 7.91 0.12
C VAL A 101 -9.43 7.58 -0.39
N ASP A 102 -10.23 8.59 -0.74
CA ASP A 102 -11.59 8.40 -1.29
C ASP A 102 -11.60 7.87 -2.73
N ALA A 103 -10.47 7.92 -3.42
CA ALA A 103 -10.28 7.36 -4.76
C ALA A 103 -9.52 6.01 -4.76
N ASP A 104 -9.01 5.57 -3.62
CA ASP A 104 -8.35 4.27 -3.48
C ASP A 104 -9.39 3.18 -3.20
N GLU A 105 -9.81 2.50 -4.26
CA GLU A 105 -10.83 1.44 -4.16
C GLU A 105 -10.31 0.23 -3.37
N ASP A 106 -9.02 -0.08 -3.45
CA ASP A 106 -8.42 -1.25 -2.79
C ASP A 106 -8.31 -1.03 -1.29
N TYR A 107 -7.78 0.11 -0.84
CA TYR A 107 -7.76 0.46 0.59
C TYR A 107 -9.17 0.46 1.18
N ASN A 108 -10.12 1.09 0.49
CA ASN A 108 -11.51 1.16 0.94
C ASN A 108 -12.24 -0.20 0.90
N LYS A 109 -11.75 -1.16 0.13
CA LYS A 109 -12.27 -2.53 0.08
C LYS A 109 -11.76 -3.37 1.25
N ALA A 110 -10.47 -3.32 1.52
CA ALA A 110 -9.83 -4.08 2.61
C ALA A 110 -8.42 -3.56 2.86
N HIS A 111 -8.08 -3.25 4.10
CA HIS A 111 -6.73 -2.87 4.52
C HIS A 111 -6.38 -3.47 5.89
N ILE A 112 -5.11 -3.42 6.27
CA ILE A 112 -4.64 -3.90 7.56
C ILE A 112 -5.27 -3.04 8.66
N PRO A 113 -5.83 -3.64 9.73
CA PRO A 113 -6.49 -2.89 10.80
C PRO A 113 -5.59 -1.81 11.40
N GLY A 114 -6.10 -0.57 11.46
CA GLY A 114 -5.36 0.60 11.96
C GLY A 114 -4.40 1.23 10.95
N ALA A 115 -4.30 0.71 9.72
CA ALA A 115 -3.47 1.32 8.69
C ALA A 115 -4.02 2.68 8.23
N PHE A 116 -3.10 3.58 7.87
CA PHE A 116 -3.42 4.85 7.24
C PHE A 116 -3.04 4.83 5.77
N HIS A 117 -3.88 5.42 4.93
CA HIS A 117 -3.54 5.66 3.54
C HIS A 117 -2.61 6.86 3.38
N VAL A 118 -1.58 6.72 2.54
CA VAL A 118 -0.63 7.77 2.15
C VAL A 118 -0.64 7.92 0.64
N ASN A 119 -1.08 9.08 0.16
CA ASN A 119 -0.98 9.44 -1.25
C ASN A 119 0.48 9.74 -1.61
N THR A 120 1.01 9.13 -2.67
CA THR A 120 2.38 9.43 -3.13
C THR A 120 2.59 10.90 -3.50
N ASP A 121 1.54 11.60 -3.93
CA ASP A 121 1.59 13.06 -4.14
C ASP A 121 1.92 13.84 -2.85
N ASP A 122 1.75 13.25 -1.66
CA ASP A 122 2.10 13.88 -0.38
C ASP A 122 3.61 13.80 -0.09
N ILE A 123 4.32 12.89 -0.74
CA ILE A 123 5.79 12.70 -0.58
C ILE A 123 6.60 13.16 -1.78
N GLU A 124 5.97 13.39 -2.94
CA GLU A 124 6.62 13.72 -4.20
C GLU A 124 6.09 15.03 -4.80
N GLU A 125 6.95 15.69 -5.56
CA GLU A 125 6.58 16.85 -6.36
C GLU A 125 5.88 16.41 -7.65
N GLU A 126 4.74 17.02 -7.97
CA GLU A 126 3.91 16.67 -9.15
C GLU A 126 4.63 16.67 -10.51
N LYS A 127 5.71 17.41 -10.65
CA LYS A 127 6.36 17.62 -11.96
C LYS A 127 7.64 16.83 -12.13
N THR A 128 8.35 16.61 -11.04
CA THR A 128 9.70 16.07 -11.08
C THR A 128 9.78 14.71 -10.42
N TRP A 129 8.75 14.35 -9.62
CA TRP A 129 8.72 13.17 -8.75
C TRP A 129 9.93 13.10 -7.79
N ASN A 130 10.58 14.23 -7.54
CA ASN A 130 11.55 14.34 -6.46
C ASN A 130 10.81 14.32 -5.12
N PHE A 131 11.51 13.97 -4.06
CA PHE A 131 10.93 14.10 -2.73
C PHE A 131 10.56 15.56 -2.47
N ARG A 132 9.45 15.76 -1.76
CA ARG A 132 9.08 17.07 -1.26
C ARG A 132 10.14 17.61 -0.31
N SER A 133 10.09 18.92 -0.03
CA SER A 133 11.05 19.56 0.88
C SER A 133 11.09 18.87 2.25
N PRO A 134 12.24 18.93 2.95
CA PRO A 134 12.36 18.38 4.29
C PRO A 134 11.27 18.85 5.27
N GLU A 135 10.87 20.11 5.16
CA GLU A 135 9.84 20.71 6.00
C GLU A 135 8.44 20.12 5.70
N GLU A 136 8.12 19.87 4.42
CA GLU A 136 6.87 19.23 4.03
C GLU A 136 6.83 17.78 4.47
N ILE A 137 7.94 17.04 4.33
CA ILE A 137 8.05 15.66 4.80
C ILE A 137 7.93 15.60 6.33
N GLU A 138 8.62 16.46 7.09
CA GLU A 138 8.48 16.49 8.55
C GLU A 138 7.02 16.72 8.97
N LYS A 139 6.36 17.68 8.34
CA LYS A 139 4.94 17.97 8.60
C LYS A 139 4.05 16.75 8.30
N LEU A 140 4.32 16.05 7.21
CA LEU A 140 3.58 14.83 6.83
C LEU A 140 3.78 13.74 7.88
N LEU A 141 5.03 13.43 8.24
CA LEU A 141 5.33 12.39 9.22
C LEU A 141 4.68 12.68 10.57
N LYS A 142 4.76 13.94 11.03
CA LYS A 142 4.10 14.37 12.27
C LYS A 142 2.58 14.29 12.21
N LYS A 143 1.95 14.48 11.03
CA LYS A 143 0.51 14.26 10.83
C LYS A 143 0.12 12.81 11.13
N TYR A 144 0.99 11.84 10.77
CA TYR A 144 0.77 10.41 11.04
C TYR A 144 1.28 9.97 12.43
N GLY A 145 1.71 10.89 13.28
CA GLY A 145 2.21 10.58 14.61
C GLY A 145 3.60 9.95 14.61
N ILE A 146 4.40 10.19 13.56
CA ILE A 146 5.69 9.56 13.35
C ILE A 146 6.81 10.51 13.80
N THR A 147 7.73 9.96 14.59
CA THR A 147 9.04 10.51 14.94
C THR A 147 10.14 9.57 14.45
N LYS A 148 11.39 9.94 14.63
CA LYS A 148 12.52 9.07 14.26
C LYS A 148 12.52 7.70 14.96
N ASP A 149 11.94 7.63 16.17
CA ASP A 149 11.92 6.42 17.01
C ASP A 149 10.65 5.56 16.80
N THR A 150 9.74 5.98 15.91
CA THR A 150 8.52 5.25 15.61
C THR A 150 8.81 4.05 14.73
N VAL A 151 8.25 2.88 15.08
CA VAL A 151 8.27 1.72 14.19
C VAL A 151 7.23 1.91 13.10
N VAL A 152 7.65 1.87 11.83
CA VAL A 152 6.75 2.07 10.70
C VAL A 152 6.77 0.84 9.79
N VAL A 153 5.57 0.36 9.44
CA VAL A 153 5.38 -0.68 8.43
C VAL A 153 4.72 -0.04 7.22
N THR A 154 5.31 -0.16 6.04
CA THR A 154 4.71 0.23 4.77
C THR A 154 4.21 -0.98 4.02
N TYR A 155 3.16 -0.82 3.20
CA TYR A 155 2.71 -1.86 2.28
C TYR A 155 1.94 -1.27 1.10
N GLY A 156 1.92 -1.99 -0.02
CA GLY A 156 1.15 -1.68 -1.21
C GLY A 156 -0.08 -2.57 -1.39
N ASN A 157 -0.97 -2.16 -2.28
CA ASN A 157 -2.23 -2.87 -2.55
C ASN A 157 -2.09 -3.95 -3.62
N THR A 158 -1.10 -3.86 -4.49
CA THR A 158 -0.87 -4.83 -5.57
C THR A 158 0.62 -5.17 -5.69
N PRO A 159 0.96 -6.36 -6.23
CA PRO A 159 2.34 -6.76 -6.45
C PRO A 159 3.14 -5.82 -7.37
N GLU A 160 2.45 -5.12 -8.28
CA GLU A 160 3.09 -4.18 -9.22
C GLU A 160 3.22 -2.77 -8.65
N ASN A 161 2.61 -2.51 -7.51
CA ASN A 161 2.64 -1.20 -6.87
C ASN A 161 3.87 -1.07 -5.98
N THR A 162 4.81 -0.22 -6.36
CA THR A 162 6.03 0.09 -5.61
C THR A 162 5.93 1.42 -4.83
N ALA A 163 4.72 1.91 -4.61
CA ALA A 163 4.50 3.16 -3.86
C ALA A 163 4.92 3.05 -2.39
N ASP A 164 4.76 1.88 -1.81
CA ASP A 164 5.20 1.55 -0.45
C ASP A 164 6.72 1.51 -0.32
N ASP A 165 7.45 0.99 -1.30
CA ASP A 165 8.92 1.07 -1.37
C ASP A 165 9.37 2.52 -1.44
N ARG A 166 8.66 3.33 -2.23
CA ARG A 166 8.94 4.77 -2.35
C ARG A 166 8.72 5.49 -1.02
N LEU A 167 7.64 5.16 -0.31
CA LEU A 167 7.36 5.71 1.02
C LEU A 167 8.40 5.24 2.04
N ALA A 168 8.79 3.97 2.04
CA ALA A 168 9.85 3.44 2.89
C ALA A 168 11.18 4.17 2.67
N ALA A 169 11.53 4.45 1.39
CA ALA A 169 12.73 5.23 1.07
C ALA A 169 12.68 6.66 1.62
N VAL A 170 11.51 7.33 1.58
CA VAL A 170 11.32 8.66 2.18
C VAL A 170 11.48 8.61 3.69
N LEU A 171 10.91 7.61 4.35
CA LEU A 171 11.02 7.43 5.81
C LEU A 171 12.48 7.23 6.24
N LEU A 172 13.21 6.35 5.56
CA LEU A 172 14.64 6.11 5.82
C LEU A 172 15.48 7.37 5.55
N TRP A 173 15.25 8.05 4.43
CA TRP A 173 15.92 9.31 4.10
C TRP A 173 15.67 10.38 5.16
N ALA A 174 14.44 10.47 5.67
CA ALA A 174 14.08 11.40 6.73
C ALA A 174 14.79 11.09 8.05
N GLY A 175 15.07 9.82 8.35
CA GLY A 175 15.76 9.37 9.56
C GLY A 175 14.88 8.57 10.53
N VAL A 176 13.80 7.96 10.05
CA VAL A 176 13.04 6.95 10.82
C VAL A 176 13.94 5.71 10.97
N GLU A 177 14.19 5.27 12.19
CA GLU A 177 15.20 4.25 12.48
C GLU A 177 14.69 2.82 12.21
N ASP A 178 13.40 2.56 12.38
CA ASP A 178 12.80 1.22 12.21
C ASP A 178 11.67 1.24 11.17
N VAL A 179 12.04 1.06 9.91
CA VAL A 179 11.12 0.99 8.76
C VAL A 179 11.10 -0.42 8.22
N LYS A 180 9.91 -0.99 8.12
CA LYS A 180 9.63 -2.30 7.54
C LYS A 180 8.74 -2.13 6.31
N ASN A 181 8.89 -3.02 5.33
CA ASN A 181 8.01 -3.13 4.19
C ASN A 181 7.40 -4.54 4.15
N LEU A 182 6.07 -4.64 4.08
CA LEU A 182 5.38 -5.92 4.04
C LEU A 182 5.55 -6.57 2.66
N SER A 183 6.36 -7.60 2.61
CA SER A 183 6.58 -8.40 1.41
C SER A 183 5.28 -9.02 0.89
N GLY A 184 4.90 -8.70 -0.36
CA GLY A 184 3.67 -9.14 -0.99
C GLY A 184 2.41 -8.35 -0.58
N GLY A 185 2.58 -7.22 0.11
CA GLY A 185 1.52 -6.25 0.41
C GLY A 185 0.28 -6.84 1.09
N ILE A 186 -0.88 -6.24 0.79
CA ILE A 186 -2.17 -6.69 1.37
C ILE A 186 -2.50 -8.14 1.01
N ASP A 187 -2.09 -8.62 -0.16
CA ASP A 187 -2.37 -9.99 -0.59
C ASP A 187 -1.66 -11.01 0.30
N ALA A 188 -0.42 -10.73 0.73
CA ALA A 188 0.30 -11.59 1.68
C ALA A 188 -0.39 -11.61 3.06
N TRP A 189 -0.89 -10.47 3.53
CA TRP A 189 -1.65 -10.37 4.77
C TRP A 189 -2.93 -11.21 4.74
N VAL A 190 -3.71 -11.07 3.68
CA VAL A 190 -4.96 -11.82 3.48
C VAL A 190 -4.69 -13.32 3.31
N LYS A 191 -3.65 -13.69 2.56
CA LYS A 191 -3.21 -15.08 2.36
C LYS A 191 -2.78 -15.75 3.67
N ALA A 192 -2.21 -15.00 4.58
CA ALA A 192 -1.88 -15.46 5.93
C ALA A 192 -3.11 -15.66 6.82
N GLY A 193 -4.30 -15.24 6.38
CA GLY A 193 -5.56 -15.42 7.09
C GLY A 193 -5.85 -14.38 8.16
N PHE A 194 -5.15 -13.24 8.13
CA PHE A 194 -5.35 -12.16 9.09
C PHE A 194 -6.55 -11.29 8.74
N GLU A 195 -7.16 -10.69 9.75
CA GLU A 195 -8.32 -9.81 9.60
C GLU A 195 -7.96 -8.53 8.86
N THR A 196 -8.93 -8.00 8.13
CA THR A 196 -8.86 -6.70 7.46
C THR A 196 -10.01 -5.82 7.92
N GLU A 197 -9.87 -4.51 7.72
CA GLU A 197 -10.96 -3.56 7.93
C GLU A 197 -11.23 -2.71 6.69
N LYS A 198 -12.32 -1.91 6.75
CA LYS A 198 -12.74 -1.02 5.65
C LYS A 198 -12.94 0.41 6.12
N GLN A 199 -12.89 0.63 7.43
CA GLN A 199 -13.08 1.95 8.00
C GLN A 199 -11.83 2.77 7.72
N VAL A 200 -11.99 3.91 7.04
CA VAL A 200 -10.90 4.87 6.84
C VAL A 200 -10.44 5.39 8.20
N ASN A 201 -9.15 5.27 8.46
CA ASN A 201 -8.53 5.72 9.69
C ASN A 201 -7.99 7.15 9.53
N ASP A 202 -8.35 8.02 10.45
CA ASP A 202 -7.79 9.36 10.53
C ASP A 202 -6.52 9.36 11.38
N PRO A 203 -5.39 9.86 10.87
CA PRO A 203 -4.16 9.90 11.65
C PRO A 203 -4.24 10.89 12.81
N VAL A 204 -3.62 10.54 13.92
CA VAL A 204 -3.48 11.41 15.08
C VAL A 204 -2.10 12.03 15.08
N ALA A 205 -2.04 13.35 14.86
CA ALA A 205 -0.79 14.06 14.78
C ALA A 205 -0.04 14.12 16.12
N THR A 206 1.27 13.94 16.08
CA THR A 206 2.14 14.19 17.24
C THR A 206 2.54 15.65 17.33
N LYS A 207 2.75 16.13 18.58
CA LYS A 207 3.36 17.43 18.89
C LYS A 207 4.83 17.31 19.25
N GLU A 208 5.33 16.09 19.32
CA GLU A 208 6.74 15.83 19.62
C GLU A 208 7.64 16.34 18.51
N ASP A 209 8.87 16.64 18.87
CA ASP A 209 9.92 16.90 17.89
C ASP A 209 10.20 15.64 17.10
N PHE A 210 10.50 15.78 15.80
CA PHE A 210 10.80 14.60 14.98
C PHE A 210 12.04 13.84 15.48
N GLY A 211 12.96 14.53 16.14
CA GLY A 211 14.11 13.96 16.83
C GLY A 211 15.43 14.09 16.09
N VAL A 212 15.39 14.35 14.76
CA VAL A 212 16.59 14.66 13.95
C VAL A 212 16.23 15.67 12.87
N LYS A 213 17.23 16.31 12.30
CA LYS A 213 17.04 17.19 11.14
C LYS A 213 16.81 16.33 9.88
N ILE A 214 15.76 16.61 9.13
CA ILE A 214 15.49 15.98 7.83
C ILE A 214 16.25 16.75 6.72
N PRO A 215 16.94 16.03 5.80
CA PRO A 215 17.18 14.60 5.82
C PRO A 215 18.28 14.23 6.84
N ALA A 216 18.11 13.10 7.52
CA ALA A 216 19.17 12.50 8.33
C ALA A 216 20.16 11.71 7.44
N HIS A 217 19.65 11.16 6.33
CA HIS A 217 20.42 10.35 5.38
C HIS A 217 20.34 10.90 3.95
N PRO A 218 20.96 12.09 3.70
CA PRO A 218 20.94 12.70 2.37
C PRO A 218 21.59 11.82 1.29
N GLU A 219 22.51 10.92 1.68
CA GLU A 219 23.21 10.01 0.78
C GLU A 219 22.32 8.93 0.16
N TYR A 220 21.12 8.70 0.69
CA TYR A 220 20.18 7.69 0.14
C TYR A 220 19.48 8.18 -1.14
N VAL A 221 19.40 9.49 -1.34
CA VAL A 221 18.77 10.07 -2.53
C VAL A 221 19.66 11.17 -3.10
N LEU A 222 20.25 10.91 -4.25
CA LEU A 222 21.17 11.84 -4.90
C LEU A 222 20.46 12.60 -6.02
N SER A 223 20.78 13.87 -6.15
CA SER A 223 20.40 14.67 -7.30
C SER A 223 21.16 14.22 -8.57
N ILE A 224 20.64 14.62 -9.73
CA ILE A 224 21.30 14.35 -11.02
C ILE A 224 22.73 14.92 -11.05
N ASP A 225 22.94 16.08 -10.45
CA ASP A 225 24.27 16.72 -10.46
C ASP A 225 25.25 15.99 -9.53
N GLU A 226 24.81 15.55 -8.35
CA GLU A 226 25.62 14.70 -7.47
C GLU A 226 25.99 13.37 -8.12
N VAL A 227 25.04 12.72 -8.83
CA VAL A 227 25.33 11.49 -9.58
C VAL A 227 26.37 11.75 -10.68
N LYS A 228 26.27 12.86 -11.43
CA LYS A 228 27.25 13.23 -12.45
C LYS A 228 28.65 13.43 -11.85
N GLU A 229 28.75 14.09 -10.70
CA GLU A 229 30.00 14.27 -10.00
C GLU A 229 30.58 12.94 -9.52
N LYS A 230 29.74 12.08 -8.92
CA LYS A 230 30.18 10.74 -8.48
C LYS A 230 30.66 9.86 -9.63
N ILE A 231 29.97 9.87 -10.78
CA ILE A 231 30.41 9.13 -11.99
C ILE A 231 31.79 9.61 -12.46
N LYS A 232 32.06 10.92 -12.37
CA LYS A 232 33.31 11.53 -12.84
C LYS A 232 34.47 11.29 -11.86
N ASP A 233 34.22 11.42 -10.56
CA ASP A 233 35.26 11.59 -9.56
C ASP A 233 35.49 10.31 -8.72
N ASP A 234 34.56 9.35 -8.72
CA ASP A 234 34.67 8.08 -8.00
C ASP A 234 34.64 6.87 -8.98
N ALA A 235 35.80 6.31 -9.24
CA ALA A 235 35.92 5.13 -10.11
C ALA A 235 35.20 3.88 -9.57
N LYS A 236 34.82 3.85 -8.29
CA LYS A 236 34.07 2.75 -7.66
C LYS A 236 32.57 2.96 -7.75
N PHE A 237 32.11 4.20 -7.99
CA PHE A 237 30.70 4.48 -8.16
C PHE A 237 30.14 3.77 -9.38
N LYS A 238 29.01 3.08 -9.23
CA LYS A 238 28.29 2.43 -10.31
C LYS A 238 26.85 2.92 -10.33
N LEU A 239 26.43 3.42 -11.49
CA LEU A 239 25.03 3.68 -11.74
C LEU A 239 24.38 2.37 -12.20
N VAL A 240 23.47 1.83 -11.40
CA VAL A 240 22.76 0.60 -11.69
C VAL A 240 21.35 0.93 -12.14
N SER A 241 20.97 0.51 -13.34
CA SER A 241 19.60 0.65 -13.83
C SER A 241 18.79 -0.58 -13.42
N ILE A 242 17.67 -0.34 -12.74
CA ILE A 242 16.69 -1.36 -12.35
C ILE A 242 15.45 -1.30 -13.23
N ARG A 243 15.57 -0.74 -14.44
CA ARG A 243 14.50 -0.67 -15.44
C ARG A 243 14.42 -1.98 -16.23
N SER A 244 13.31 -2.18 -16.93
CA SER A 244 13.13 -3.35 -17.79
C SER A 244 14.27 -3.50 -18.81
N LYS A 245 14.50 -4.72 -19.26
CA LYS A 245 15.58 -5.01 -20.23
C LYS A 245 15.45 -4.22 -21.52
N ASP A 246 14.22 -4.01 -21.98
CA ASP A 246 13.96 -3.29 -23.22
C ASP A 246 14.19 -1.77 -23.06
N GLU A 247 13.88 -1.21 -21.91
CA GLU A 247 14.23 0.18 -21.58
C GLU A 247 15.74 0.36 -21.48
N PHE A 248 16.43 -0.53 -20.76
CA PHE A 248 17.89 -0.51 -20.64
C PHE A 248 18.59 -0.58 -22.00
N LEU A 249 18.07 -1.40 -22.93
CA LEU A 249 18.60 -1.51 -24.29
C LEU A 249 18.18 -0.36 -25.21
N GLY A 250 17.38 0.59 -24.73
CA GLY A 250 16.94 1.73 -25.52
C GLY A 250 15.90 1.41 -26.60
N LYS A 251 15.18 0.27 -26.49
CA LYS A 251 14.11 -0.09 -27.41
C LYS A 251 12.84 0.71 -27.15
N THR A 252 12.61 1.08 -25.92
CA THR A 252 11.49 1.89 -25.44
C THR A 252 11.95 2.81 -24.31
N SER A 253 11.19 3.87 -24.02
CA SER A 253 11.37 4.66 -22.80
C SER A 253 10.59 4.10 -21.61
N GLY A 254 9.65 3.18 -21.85
CA GLY A 254 8.72 2.69 -20.84
C GLY A 254 7.58 3.67 -20.49
N TYR A 255 7.65 4.92 -20.95
CA TYR A 255 6.72 5.98 -20.56
C TYR A 255 6.13 6.70 -21.76
N SER A 256 4.83 7.01 -21.71
CA SER A 256 4.15 7.75 -22.78
C SER A 256 4.52 9.24 -22.86
N TYR A 257 5.17 9.78 -21.83
CA TYR A 257 5.55 11.18 -21.68
C TYR A 257 7.07 11.41 -21.75
N ILE A 258 7.86 10.36 -22.00
CA ILE A 258 9.31 10.42 -22.22
C ILE A 258 9.59 9.94 -23.64
N ASP A 259 9.99 10.84 -24.51
CA ASP A 259 10.27 10.51 -25.91
C ASP A 259 11.62 9.81 -26.10
N ARG A 260 12.56 10.03 -25.18
CA ARG A 260 13.92 9.55 -25.30
C ARG A 260 14.10 8.23 -24.57
N ALA A 261 14.42 7.18 -25.32
CA ALA A 261 14.81 5.87 -24.77
C ALA A 261 16.32 5.79 -24.49
N GLY A 262 16.72 4.83 -23.65
CA GLY A 262 18.11 4.53 -23.31
C GLY A 262 18.50 4.91 -21.89
N GLU A 263 19.75 4.69 -21.57
CA GLU A 263 20.33 4.86 -20.24
C GLU A 263 21.43 5.91 -20.21
N PRO A 264 21.76 6.48 -19.06
CA PRO A 264 22.96 7.28 -18.88
C PRO A 264 24.22 6.47 -19.25
N LEU A 265 25.20 7.15 -19.86
CA LEU A 265 26.45 6.51 -20.25
C LEU A 265 27.16 5.87 -19.05
N GLY A 266 27.48 4.58 -19.20
CA GLY A 266 28.18 3.79 -18.19
C GLY A 266 27.25 3.12 -17.16
N ALA A 267 25.93 3.27 -17.29
CA ALA A 267 25.00 2.51 -16.49
C ALA A 267 25.12 1.00 -16.74
N VAL A 268 25.01 0.20 -15.70
CA VAL A 268 24.95 -1.25 -15.77
C VAL A 268 23.53 -1.72 -15.47
N TRP A 269 23.09 -2.78 -16.12
CA TRP A 269 21.76 -3.31 -15.85
C TRP A 269 21.76 -4.18 -14.60
N GLY A 270 20.92 -3.84 -13.64
CA GLY A 270 20.74 -4.52 -12.36
C GLY A 270 19.49 -5.39 -12.31
N HIS A 271 18.85 -5.62 -13.47
CA HIS A 271 17.54 -6.25 -13.59
C HIS A 271 16.37 -5.36 -13.14
N ASP A 272 15.16 -5.86 -13.26
CA ASP A 272 13.92 -5.25 -12.77
C ASP A 272 13.15 -6.24 -11.88
N THR A 273 11.99 -5.84 -11.42
CA THR A 273 11.13 -6.68 -10.58
C THR A 273 10.39 -7.74 -11.38
N ASP A 274 10.25 -7.57 -12.71
CA ASP A 274 9.39 -8.40 -13.56
C ASP A 274 10.07 -9.68 -14.04
N ASP A 275 11.39 -9.76 -13.95
CA ASP A 275 12.15 -10.92 -14.42
C ASP A 275 12.37 -12.01 -13.34
N GLY A 276 11.81 -11.82 -12.14
CA GLY A 276 11.93 -12.75 -11.03
C GLY A 276 13.27 -12.70 -10.29
N SER A 277 14.11 -11.70 -10.56
CA SER A 277 15.40 -11.55 -9.86
C SER A 277 15.22 -11.11 -8.41
N TYR A 278 14.21 -10.29 -8.14
CA TYR A 278 13.96 -9.70 -6.82
C TYR A 278 12.63 -10.13 -6.22
N ASN A 279 11.59 -10.26 -7.04
CA ASN A 279 10.25 -10.60 -6.59
C ASN A 279 9.76 -11.91 -7.20
N ASN A 280 9.01 -12.66 -6.43
CA ASN A 280 8.21 -13.78 -6.89
C ASN A 280 6.96 -13.29 -7.64
N ALA A 281 6.29 -14.17 -8.37
CA ALA A 281 5.09 -13.83 -9.14
C ALA A 281 3.90 -13.35 -8.27
N ASP A 282 3.93 -13.58 -6.96
CA ASP A 282 2.92 -13.11 -6.01
C ASP A 282 3.35 -11.81 -5.30
N GLY A 283 4.36 -11.12 -5.80
CA GLY A 283 4.86 -9.84 -5.27
C GLY A 283 5.73 -9.97 -4.02
N THR A 284 5.90 -11.18 -3.47
CA THR A 284 6.82 -11.35 -2.34
C THR A 284 8.27 -11.25 -2.80
N VAL A 285 9.15 -10.71 -1.97
CA VAL A 285 10.58 -10.68 -2.29
C VAL A 285 11.17 -12.08 -2.28
N VAL A 286 12.20 -12.30 -3.11
CA VAL A 286 12.85 -13.61 -3.27
C VAL A 286 13.57 -14.03 -1.99
N ASP A 287 14.15 -13.08 -1.26
CA ASP A 287 14.87 -13.33 -0.01
C ASP A 287 14.54 -12.23 1.02
N LEU A 288 14.06 -12.65 2.21
CA LEU A 288 13.78 -11.78 3.34
C LEU A 288 15.00 -11.55 4.26
N ALA A 289 16.16 -12.11 3.92
CA ALA A 289 17.35 -12.07 4.78
C ALA A 289 18.07 -10.72 4.74
#